data_92a246ab295ec696381e4edb31aaca1b
#
_entry.id   92a246ab295ec696381e4edb31aaca1b
#
_cell.length_a   1.000
_cell.length_b   1.000
_cell.length_c   1.000
_cell.angle_alpha   90.00
_cell.angle_beta   90.00
_cell.angle_gamma   90.00
#
_symmetry.space_group_name_H-M   'P 1'
#
loop_
_entity.id
_entity.type
_entity.pdbx_description
1 polymer ?
#
loop_
_entity_poly.entity_id
_entity_poly.type
_entity_poly.pdbx_seq_one_letter_code
_entity_poly.pdbx_strand_id
1 'polypeptide(L)'
;MNLPVITVLAAVLFYSFAAPLSKADSMTLAERLGYKANDKLLIINGDDTGMCHAANSATIDSLERGLMTSATIMVPCPWFIEIARYAKANPGKDFGVHLCHTSEWQVYRWGPVAPLGKVPGLVDNEGYLWRSVPEVYQHATPAEALTEARAQVRKALNA
;
A
#
# COMPACT_ATOMS: atom_id res chain seq x y z
N MET A 1 -22.35 -30.68 -75.41
CA MET A 1 -21.16 -31.22 -74.74
C MET A 1 -21.13 -30.51 -73.33
N ASN A 2 -21.72 -31.18 -72.33
CA ASN A 2 -21.85 -30.61 -70.97
C ASN A 2 -20.72 -31.15 -70.07
N LEU A 3 -19.87 -30.28 -69.54
CA LEU A 3 -18.87 -30.60 -68.55
C LEU A 3 -19.46 -30.54 -67.17
N PRO A 4 -19.21 -31.50 -66.27
CA PRO A 4 -19.73 -31.42 -64.88
C PRO A 4 -18.85 -30.51 -63.99
N VAL A 5 -19.52 -29.66 -63.21
CA VAL A 5 -18.93 -28.85 -62.17
C VAL A 5 -18.62 -29.74 -60.96
N ILE A 6 -17.32 -29.91 -60.69
CA ILE A 6 -16.86 -30.59 -59.46
C ILE A 6 -16.85 -29.56 -58.27
N THR A 7 -17.80 -29.76 -57.38
CA THR A 7 -17.82 -28.98 -56.13
C THR A 7 -16.87 -29.64 -55.11
N VAL A 8 -15.76 -28.98 -54.79
CA VAL A 8 -14.83 -29.44 -53.76
C VAL A 8 -15.31 -28.84 -52.43
N LEU A 9 -15.82 -29.69 -51.54
CA LEU A 9 -16.22 -29.33 -50.20
C LEU A 9 -14.97 -29.39 -49.29
N ALA A 10 -14.38 -28.23 -48.94
CA ALA A 10 -13.27 -28.16 -48.01
C ALA A 10 -13.83 -28.19 -46.57
N ALA A 11 -13.68 -29.33 -45.87
CA ALA A 11 -13.97 -29.46 -44.45
C ALA A 11 -12.83 -28.85 -43.66
N VAL A 12 -13.04 -27.66 -43.04
CA VAL A 12 -12.11 -27.04 -42.10
C VAL A 12 -12.34 -27.68 -40.74
N LEU A 13 -11.46 -28.55 -40.29
CA LEU A 13 -11.42 -29.12 -38.95
C LEU A 13 -10.79 -28.09 -38.03
N PHE A 14 -11.61 -27.41 -37.22
CA PHE A 14 -11.14 -26.61 -36.09
C PHE A 14 -10.68 -27.55 -34.96
N TYR A 15 -9.38 -27.78 -34.88
CA TYR A 15 -8.76 -28.35 -33.68
C TYR A 15 -8.66 -27.23 -32.63
N SER A 16 -9.61 -27.19 -31.67
CA SER A 16 -9.47 -26.40 -30.47
C SER A 16 -8.39 -27.02 -29.60
N PHE A 17 -7.18 -26.50 -29.69
CA PHE A 17 -6.13 -26.77 -28.70
C PHE A 17 -6.53 -26.07 -27.40
N ALA A 18 -7.23 -26.76 -26.51
CA ALA A 18 -7.30 -26.36 -25.12
C ALA A 18 -5.92 -26.56 -24.52
N ALA A 19 -5.13 -25.51 -24.41
CA ALA A 19 -3.88 -25.56 -23.66
C ALA A 19 -4.20 -26.00 -22.21
N PRO A 20 -3.51 -27.02 -21.67
CA PRO A 20 -3.72 -27.39 -20.27
C PRO A 20 -3.35 -26.18 -19.39
N LEU A 21 -4.29 -25.77 -18.53
CA LEU A 21 -4.03 -24.76 -17.50
C LEU A 21 -2.78 -25.19 -16.74
N SER A 22 -1.79 -24.31 -16.63
CA SER A 22 -0.57 -24.62 -15.90
C SER A 22 -0.91 -24.94 -14.44
N LYS A 23 -0.16 -25.82 -13.80
CA LYS A 23 -0.36 -26.15 -12.38
C LYS A 23 -0.33 -24.91 -11.49
N ALA A 24 0.39 -23.86 -11.91
CA ALA A 24 0.44 -22.56 -11.22
C ALA A 24 -0.90 -21.84 -11.27
N ASP A 25 -1.69 -21.97 -12.33
CA ASP A 25 -3.01 -21.33 -12.47
C ASP A 25 -4.10 -22.02 -11.64
N SER A 26 -3.86 -23.25 -11.16
CA SER A 26 -4.78 -24.00 -10.31
C SER A 26 -4.46 -23.87 -8.81
N MET A 27 -3.33 -23.26 -8.43
CA MET A 27 -2.92 -23.08 -7.03
C MET A 27 -3.73 -21.96 -6.37
N THR A 28 -4.21 -22.22 -5.15
CA THR A 28 -4.81 -21.20 -4.30
C THR A 28 -3.77 -20.14 -3.87
N LEU A 29 -4.23 -18.98 -3.41
CA LEU A 29 -3.32 -17.96 -2.88
C LEU A 29 -2.49 -18.48 -1.70
N ALA A 30 -3.10 -19.27 -0.81
CA ALA A 30 -2.40 -19.90 0.31
C ALA A 30 -1.23 -20.77 -0.17
N GLU A 31 -1.46 -21.63 -1.17
CA GLU A 31 -0.40 -22.50 -1.71
C GLU A 31 0.72 -21.69 -2.38
N ARG A 32 0.38 -20.62 -3.10
CA ARG A 32 1.38 -19.72 -3.71
C ARG A 32 2.24 -19.02 -2.66
N LEU A 33 1.73 -18.83 -1.46
CA LEU A 33 2.43 -18.28 -0.29
C LEU A 33 3.13 -19.34 0.55
N GLY A 34 3.10 -20.63 0.15
CA GLY A 34 3.79 -21.73 0.83
C GLY A 34 2.98 -22.41 1.93
N TYR A 35 1.67 -22.14 2.03
CA TYR A 35 0.75 -22.75 2.98
C TYR A 35 -0.09 -23.86 2.33
N LYS A 36 -0.92 -24.57 3.10
CA LYS A 36 -1.84 -25.57 2.56
C LYS A 36 -3.05 -24.88 1.91
N ALA A 37 -3.65 -25.51 0.91
CA ALA A 37 -4.78 -24.96 0.15
C ALA A 37 -5.96 -24.47 1.02
N ASN A 38 -6.20 -25.16 2.16
CA ASN A 38 -7.31 -24.87 3.07
C ASN A 38 -6.91 -24.00 4.27
N ASP A 39 -5.66 -23.55 4.36
CA ASP A 39 -5.22 -22.68 5.45
C ASP A 39 -5.92 -21.32 5.35
N LYS A 40 -6.39 -20.82 6.49
CA LYS A 40 -6.94 -19.48 6.63
C LYS A 40 -5.82 -18.57 7.14
N LEU A 41 -5.40 -17.64 6.29
CA LEU A 41 -4.34 -16.68 6.62
C LEU A 41 -4.97 -15.40 7.14
N LEU A 42 -4.45 -14.88 8.25
CA LEU A 42 -4.89 -13.64 8.88
C LEU A 42 -3.71 -12.69 9.01
N ILE A 43 -3.86 -11.47 8.51
CA ILE A 43 -2.96 -10.35 8.74
C ILE A 43 -3.65 -9.40 9.70
N ILE A 44 -3.00 -9.07 10.81
CA ILE A 44 -3.44 -8.03 11.75
C ILE A 44 -2.44 -6.90 11.62
N ASN A 45 -2.87 -5.79 11.01
CA ASN A 45 -2.05 -4.61 10.78
C ASN A 45 -2.40 -3.53 11.81
N GLY A 46 -1.38 -2.95 12.44
CA GLY A 46 -1.52 -1.77 13.30
C GLY A 46 -1.22 -0.51 12.51
N ASP A 47 -2.20 0.38 12.37
CA ASP A 47 -2.04 1.65 11.68
C ASP A 47 -1.53 2.76 12.63
N ASP A 48 -1.19 3.92 12.06
CA ASP A 48 -0.86 5.16 12.77
C ASP A 48 0.36 5.12 13.71
N THR A 49 1.25 4.15 13.54
CA THR A 49 2.51 4.11 14.29
C THR A 49 3.39 5.31 13.93
N GLY A 50 4.07 5.90 14.88
CA GLY A 50 4.84 7.14 14.70
C GLY A 50 4.07 8.40 15.07
N MET A 51 2.77 8.29 15.33
CA MET A 51 1.95 9.40 15.74
C MET A 51 2.36 9.92 17.12
N CYS A 52 2.46 9.05 18.12
CA CYS A 52 2.90 9.39 19.47
C CYS A 52 3.64 8.23 20.15
N HIS A 53 4.35 8.51 21.25
CA HIS A 53 5.08 7.48 22.00
C HIS A 53 4.18 6.33 22.48
N ALA A 54 2.98 6.63 22.95
CA ALA A 54 2.06 5.59 23.43
C ALA A 54 1.64 4.63 22.30
N ALA A 55 1.38 5.15 21.09
CA ALA A 55 1.09 4.34 19.91
C ALA A 55 2.30 3.47 19.53
N ASN A 56 3.50 4.03 19.52
CA ASN A 56 4.72 3.28 19.25
C ASN A 56 4.92 2.15 20.26
N SER A 57 4.83 2.44 21.55
CA SER A 57 5.00 1.45 22.61
C SER A 57 3.98 0.32 22.50
N ALA A 58 2.71 0.64 22.26
CA ALA A 58 1.64 -0.36 22.09
C ALA A 58 1.85 -1.21 20.84
N THR A 59 2.28 -0.62 19.73
CA THR A 59 2.59 -1.34 18.49
C THR A 59 3.77 -2.29 18.68
N ILE A 60 4.86 -1.83 19.29
CA ILE A 60 6.03 -2.66 19.59
C ILE A 60 5.63 -3.85 20.48
N ASP A 61 4.93 -3.61 21.57
CA ASP A 61 4.46 -4.67 22.48
C ASP A 61 3.57 -5.69 21.73
N SER A 62 2.67 -5.22 20.88
CA SER A 62 1.78 -6.07 20.09
C SER A 62 2.53 -6.92 19.05
N LEU A 63 3.53 -6.36 18.38
CA LEU A 63 4.39 -7.08 17.43
C LEU A 63 5.29 -8.10 18.15
N GLU A 64 5.81 -7.77 19.35
CA GLU A 64 6.65 -8.69 20.14
C GLU A 64 5.84 -9.86 20.69
N ARG A 65 4.61 -9.64 21.10
CA ARG A 65 3.70 -10.69 21.59
C ARG A 65 3.02 -11.49 20.49
N GLY A 66 3.19 -11.13 19.24
CA GLY A 66 2.53 -11.80 18.10
C GLY A 66 1.04 -11.49 17.98
N LEU A 67 0.57 -10.39 18.57
CA LEU A 67 -0.82 -9.92 18.42
C LEU A 67 -1.03 -9.19 17.09
N MET A 68 -0.01 -8.52 16.60
CA MET A 68 0.06 -7.92 15.25
C MET A 68 1.08 -8.65 14.39
N THR A 69 0.84 -8.67 13.09
CA THR A 69 1.74 -9.27 12.09
C THR A 69 2.49 -8.22 11.31
N SER A 70 1.94 -6.99 11.22
CA SER A 70 2.53 -5.86 10.52
C SER A 70 2.09 -4.54 11.16
N ALA A 71 2.76 -3.45 10.83
CA ALA A 71 2.34 -2.10 11.20
C ALA A 71 2.69 -1.08 10.11
N THR A 72 1.95 0.05 10.09
CA THR A 72 2.23 1.15 9.16
C THR A 72 2.61 2.43 9.90
N ILE A 73 3.63 3.12 9.39
CA ILE A 73 4.29 4.24 10.07
C ILE A 73 3.91 5.57 9.43
N MET A 74 3.38 6.50 10.22
CA MET A 74 3.09 7.89 9.85
C MET A 74 4.37 8.73 9.85
N VAL A 75 4.97 8.89 8.69
CA VAL A 75 6.26 9.55 8.50
C VAL A 75 6.26 11.06 8.80
N PRO A 76 5.16 11.82 8.57
CA PRO A 76 5.10 13.24 8.93
C PRO A 76 5.04 13.49 10.44
N CYS A 77 4.65 12.50 11.23
CA CYS A 77 4.41 12.67 12.65
C CYS A 77 5.69 12.79 13.48
N PRO A 78 5.65 13.52 14.63
CA PRO A 78 6.84 13.83 15.43
C PRO A 78 7.55 12.60 16.01
N TRP A 79 6.84 11.53 16.30
CA TRP A 79 7.40 10.31 16.91
C TRP A 79 7.85 9.26 15.88
N PHE A 80 7.91 9.65 14.60
CA PHE A 80 8.42 8.81 13.51
C PHE A 80 9.80 8.23 13.79
N ILE A 81 10.75 9.04 14.31
CA ILE A 81 12.14 8.61 14.51
C ILE A 81 12.26 7.47 15.52
N GLU A 82 11.42 7.43 16.54
CA GLU A 82 11.44 6.37 17.54
C GLU A 82 11.13 5.03 16.90
N ILE A 83 10.02 4.94 16.15
CA ILE A 83 9.61 3.68 15.51
C ILE A 83 10.51 3.33 14.34
N ALA A 84 11.05 4.30 13.61
CA ALA A 84 12.00 4.05 12.53
C ALA A 84 13.27 3.38 13.05
N ARG A 85 13.79 3.81 14.21
CA ARG A 85 14.94 3.18 14.87
C ARG A 85 14.63 1.74 15.31
N TYR A 86 13.44 1.51 15.86
CA TYR A 86 13.00 0.17 16.21
C TYR A 86 12.90 -0.72 14.98
N ALA A 87 12.25 -0.28 13.91
CA ALA A 87 12.11 -1.02 12.66
C ALA A 87 13.48 -1.40 12.07
N LYS A 88 14.41 -0.44 12.04
CA LYS A 88 15.79 -0.67 11.57
C LYS A 88 16.54 -1.72 12.40
N ALA A 89 16.35 -1.72 13.71
CA ALA A 89 16.97 -2.69 14.62
C ALA A 89 16.31 -4.08 14.56
N ASN A 90 15.10 -4.18 14.00
CA ASN A 90 14.30 -5.40 13.95
C ASN A 90 13.83 -5.72 12.52
N PRO A 91 14.73 -6.05 11.58
CA PRO A 91 14.41 -6.24 10.17
C PRO A 91 13.49 -7.43 9.88
N GLY A 92 13.26 -8.30 10.87
CA GLY A 92 12.29 -9.39 10.77
C GLY A 92 10.83 -8.99 11.08
N LYS A 93 10.59 -7.75 11.52
CA LYS A 93 9.25 -7.21 11.72
C LYS A 93 8.78 -6.50 10.46
N ASP A 94 7.50 -6.68 10.11
CA ASP A 94 6.93 -6.11 8.89
C ASP A 94 6.39 -4.69 9.14
N PHE A 95 7.06 -3.70 8.54
CA PHE A 95 6.66 -2.31 8.59
C PHE A 95 6.43 -1.73 7.20
N GLY A 96 5.29 -1.07 7.02
CA GLY A 96 4.96 -0.28 5.83
C GLY A 96 4.92 1.22 6.13
N VAL A 97 4.77 2.03 5.08
CA VAL A 97 4.52 3.47 5.21
C VAL A 97 3.01 3.69 5.23
N HIS A 98 2.52 4.37 6.29
CA HIS A 98 1.18 4.92 6.35
C HIS A 98 1.18 6.28 5.64
N LEU A 99 0.85 6.27 4.35
CA LEU A 99 0.78 7.51 3.56
C LEU A 99 -0.39 8.35 4.04
N CYS A 100 -0.11 9.57 4.50
CA CYS A 100 -1.13 10.49 4.97
C CYS A 100 -1.04 11.84 4.26
N HIS A 101 -2.20 12.35 3.85
CA HIS A 101 -2.36 13.67 3.24
C HIS A 101 -3.30 14.55 4.08
N THR A 102 -3.72 14.07 5.25
CA THR A 102 -4.57 14.79 6.22
C THR A 102 -3.89 14.88 7.57
N SER A 103 -4.35 15.82 8.40
CA SER A 103 -4.02 15.99 9.82
C SER A 103 -5.29 16.35 10.57
N GLU A 104 -6.12 15.34 10.83
CA GLU A 104 -7.53 15.47 11.22
C GLU A 104 -7.78 15.89 12.66
N TRP A 105 -6.75 15.92 13.52
CA TRP A 105 -6.89 16.21 14.94
C TRP A 105 -6.97 17.70 15.23
N GLN A 106 -7.60 18.09 16.34
CA GLN A 106 -7.86 19.47 16.67
C GLN A 106 -6.59 20.25 17.05
N VAL A 107 -5.79 19.67 17.94
CA VAL A 107 -4.64 20.36 18.55
C VAL A 107 -3.30 19.67 18.26
N TYR A 108 -3.32 18.39 17.93
CA TYR A 108 -2.13 17.62 17.58
C TYR A 108 -2.07 17.47 16.06
N ARG A 109 -1.34 18.35 15.42
CA ARG A 109 -1.31 18.47 13.95
C ARG A 109 0.11 18.33 13.40
N TRP A 110 0.19 17.89 12.16
CA TRP A 110 1.44 17.74 11.43
C TRP A 110 1.35 18.34 10.03
N GLY A 111 2.50 18.82 9.57
CA GLY A 111 2.66 19.32 8.21
C GLY A 111 3.20 18.24 7.27
N PRO A 112 3.38 18.56 5.98
CA PRO A 112 3.93 17.66 4.99
C PRO A 112 5.43 17.40 5.22
N VAL A 113 5.93 16.29 4.68
CA VAL A 113 7.36 15.98 4.62
C VAL A 113 8.03 16.74 3.48
N ALA A 114 7.31 16.94 2.38
CA ALA A 114 7.79 17.76 1.26
C ALA A 114 7.90 19.24 1.67
N PRO A 115 8.83 20.01 1.07
CA PRO A 115 8.89 21.46 1.29
C PRO A 115 7.54 22.12 0.97
N LEU A 116 7.05 23.01 1.84
CA LEU A 116 5.76 23.69 1.71
C LEU A 116 5.54 24.33 0.33
N GLY A 117 6.56 24.98 -0.22
CA GLY A 117 6.48 25.59 -1.56
C GLY A 117 6.31 24.60 -2.73
N LYS A 118 6.39 23.28 -2.46
CA LYS A 118 6.17 22.23 -3.48
C LYS A 118 4.78 21.60 -3.37
N VAL A 119 4.09 21.82 -2.28
CA VAL A 119 2.79 21.22 -1.96
C VAL A 119 1.83 22.25 -1.31
N PRO A 120 1.75 23.49 -1.85
CA PRO A 120 0.95 24.56 -1.24
C PRO A 120 -0.53 24.20 -1.11
N GLY A 121 -1.08 23.40 -2.03
CA GLY A 121 -2.47 22.98 -1.99
C GLY A 121 -2.76 21.89 -0.94
N LEU A 122 -1.73 21.24 -0.38
CA LEU A 122 -1.92 20.21 0.66
C LEU A 122 -2.01 20.79 2.08
N VAL A 123 -1.76 22.08 2.25
CA VAL A 123 -1.68 22.69 3.59
C VAL A 123 -2.69 23.83 3.77
N ASP A 124 -3.13 23.98 5.00
CA ASP A 124 -3.93 25.11 5.44
C ASP A 124 -3.08 26.37 5.71
N ASN A 125 -3.72 27.45 6.16
CA ASN A 125 -3.06 28.72 6.43
C ASN A 125 -2.05 28.68 7.60
N GLU A 126 -2.10 27.63 8.42
CA GLU A 126 -1.19 27.40 9.53
C GLU A 126 0.01 26.51 9.13
N GLY A 127 0.02 25.99 7.88
CA GLY A 127 1.08 25.13 7.34
C GLY A 127 0.94 23.66 7.71
N TYR A 128 -0.20 23.23 8.21
CA TYR A 128 -0.51 21.82 8.48
C TYR A 128 -1.28 21.20 7.31
N LEU A 129 -1.15 19.89 7.14
CA LEU A 129 -2.01 19.16 6.21
C LEU A 129 -3.49 19.40 6.56
N TRP A 130 -4.36 19.42 5.54
CA TRP A 130 -5.80 19.60 5.71
C TRP A 130 -6.40 18.60 6.70
N ARG A 131 -7.51 18.96 7.34
CA ARG A 131 -8.15 18.11 8.36
C ARG A 131 -8.97 16.97 7.78
N SER A 132 -9.39 17.09 6.53
CA SER A 132 -10.29 16.11 5.92
C SER A 132 -9.94 15.81 4.48
N VAL A 133 -10.33 14.62 4.04
CA VAL A 133 -10.18 14.19 2.64
C VAL A 133 -10.90 15.13 1.66
N PRO A 134 -12.14 15.62 1.93
CA PRO A 134 -12.79 16.60 1.04
C PRO A 134 -11.98 17.89 0.86
N GLU A 135 -11.33 18.41 1.91
CA GLU A 135 -10.48 19.60 1.79
C GLU A 135 -9.25 19.34 0.93
N VAL A 136 -8.63 18.17 1.06
CA VAL A 136 -7.52 17.76 0.18
C VAL A 136 -7.97 17.75 -1.28
N TYR A 137 -9.13 17.17 -1.59
CA TYR A 137 -9.67 17.16 -2.96
C TYR A 137 -10.03 18.56 -3.48
N GLN A 138 -10.43 19.45 -2.61
CA GLN A 138 -10.80 20.82 -2.97
C GLN A 138 -9.58 21.69 -3.29
N HIS A 139 -8.46 21.49 -2.61
CA HIS A 139 -7.33 22.42 -2.63
C HIS A 139 -6.06 21.85 -3.29
N ALA A 140 -5.81 20.56 -3.17
CA ALA A 140 -4.57 19.95 -3.65
C ALA A 140 -4.70 19.40 -5.08
N THR A 141 -3.60 19.45 -5.80
CA THR A 141 -3.47 18.78 -7.11
C THR A 141 -2.93 17.35 -6.95
N PRO A 142 -3.22 16.44 -7.90
CA PRO A 142 -2.61 15.11 -7.92
C PRO A 142 -1.07 15.12 -7.92
N ALA A 143 -0.47 16.14 -8.53
CA ALA A 143 0.99 16.30 -8.58
C ALA A 143 1.58 16.64 -7.21
N GLU A 144 0.89 17.45 -6.41
CA GLU A 144 1.28 17.75 -5.02
C GLU A 144 1.13 16.53 -4.13
N ALA A 145 0.00 15.81 -4.23
CA ALA A 145 -0.22 14.57 -3.49
C ALA A 145 0.87 13.52 -3.80
N LEU A 146 1.24 13.35 -5.08
CA LEU A 146 2.33 12.47 -5.48
C LEU A 146 3.69 12.94 -4.94
N THR A 147 3.93 14.25 -4.93
CA THR A 147 5.17 14.84 -4.40
C THR A 147 5.32 14.55 -2.92
N GLU A 148 4.26 14.72 -2.14
CA GLU A 148 4.22 14.41 -0.71
C GLU A 148 4.37 12.92 -0.46
N ALA A 149 3.61 12.06 -1.14
CA ALA A 149 3.72 10.61 -1.00
C ALA A 149 5.16 10.12 -1.24
N ARG A 150 5.82 10.61 -2.30
CA ARG A 150 7.22 10.29 -2.58
C ARG A 150 8.17 10.79 -1.50
N ALA A 151 7.91 11.96 -0.92
CA ALA A 151 8.72 12.49 0.18
C ALA A 151 8.61 11.63 1.44
N GLN A 152 7.40 11.19 1.78
CA GLN A 152 7.16 10.29 2.92
C GLN A 152 7.89 8.96 2.72
N VAL A 153 7.71 8.29 1.57
CA VAL A 153 8.40 7.03 1.28
C VAL A 153 9.92 7.19 1.32
N ARG A 154 10.45 8.24 0.70
CA ARG A 154 11.90 8.50 0.69
C ARG A 154 12.46 8.76 2.08
N LYS A 155 11.73 9.51 2.92
CA LYS A 155 12.13 9.77 4.31
C LYS A 155 12.11 8.48 5.13
N ALA A 156 11.13 7.60 4.94
CA ALA A 156 11.06 6.30 5.59
C ALA A 156 12.25 5.40 5.20
N LEU A 157 12.58 5.32 3.90
CA LEU A 157 13.68 4.49 3.40
C LEU A 157 15.06 4.98 3.86
N ASN A 158 15.20 6.26 4.18
CA ASN A 158 16.48 6.85 4.62
C ASN A 158 16.68 6.80 6.15
N ALA A 159 15.69 6.41 6.92
CA ALA A 159 15.77 6.36 8.38
C ALA A 159 16.29 5.01 8.88
#